data_c7cc7f2b4bd58ad1a015a883515c73c2
#
_entry.id   c7cc7f2b4bd58ad1a015a883515c73c2
#
_cell.length_a   1.000
_cell.length_b   1.000
_cell.length_c   1.000
_cell.angle_alpha   90.00
_cell.angle_beta   90.00
_cell.angle_gamma   90.00
#
_symmetry.space_group_name_H-M   'P 1'
#
loop_
_entity.id
_entity.type
_entity.pdbx_description
1 polymer ?
#
loop_
_entity_poly.entity_id
_entity_poly.type
_entity_poly.pdbx_seq_one_letter_code
_entity_poly.pdbx_strand_id
1 'polypeptide(L)'
;MGKVLIIGAGGVGTVVAHKIAQNPDVFTEIVLASRTQSKCDAIADAIGGNRIVTDRVDADKVEDLVALFKKHKPDIVVNVALPYQDLTIMDACLHCGVNYLDTANYEPLDEAKYEYKWQWAYRERFEQAGLTAIRLRIRSGCERGLYGLCGETLFQRDAISRYCRLQCR
;
A
#
# COMPACT_ATOMS: atom_id res chain seq x y z
N MET A 1 -15.83 -3.14 5.68
CA MET A 1 -15.07 -4.38 5.50
C MET A 1 -14.38 -4.27 4.18
N GLY A 2 -13.06 -4.31 4.16
CA GLY A 2 -12.27 -3.91 3.01
C GLY A 2 -11.45 -5.03 2.43
N LYS A 3 -11.31 -4.99 1.09
CA LYS A 3 -10.36 -5.80 0.33
C LYS A 3 -9.06 -5.03 0.21
N VAL A 4 -7.96 -5.61 0.66
CA VAL A 4 -6.64 -4.98 0.59
C VAL A 4 -5.74 -5.76 -0.36
N LEU A 5 -5.04 -5.02 -1.20
CA LEU A 5 -3.99 -5.55 -2.06
C LEU A 5 -2.64 -4.99 -1.61
N ILE A 6 -1.72 -5.86 -1.24
CA ILE A 6 -0.36 -5.51 -0.83
C ILE A 6 0.57 -5.77 -2.01
N ILE A 7 1.32 -4.77 -2.44
CA ILE A 7 2.32 -4.89 -3.49
C ILE A 7 3.71 -4.84 -2.86
N GLY A 8 4.43 -5.96 -2.96
CA GLY A 8 5.77 -6.13 -2.41
C GLY A 8 5.84 -7.23 -1.33
N ALA A 9 6.68 -8.23 -1.56
CA ALA A 9 6.91 -9.39 -0.67
C ALA A 9 8.33 -9.39 -0.10
N GLY A 10 8.82 -8.21 0.30
CA GLY A 10 10.06 -8.00 1.03
C GLY A 10 9.85 -8.04 2.55
N GLY A 11 10.87 -7.64 3.32
CA GLY A 11 10.78 -7.59 4.78
C GLY A 11 9.61 -6.73 5.29
N VAL A 12 9.41 -5.54 4.73
CA VAL A 12 8.29 -4.65 5.09
C VAL A 12 6.96 -5.30 4.69
N GLY A 13 6.87 -5.88 3.48
CA GLY A 13 5.66 -6.57 3.00
C GLY A 13 5.28 -7.75 3.89
N THR A 14 6.25 -8.51 4.39
CA THR A 14 6.02 -9.59 5.35
C THR A 14 5.35 -9.06 6.63
N VAL A 15 5.92 -8.00 7.23
CA VAL A 15 5.36 -7.41 8.46
C VAL A 15 3.97 -6.85 8.22
N VAL A 16 3.76 -6.14 7.12
CA VAL A 16 2.46 -5.56 6.75
C VAL A 16 1.41 -6.65 6.55
N ALA A 17 1.73 -7.73 5.81
CA ALA A 17 0.82 -8.84 5.60
C ALA A 17 0.41 -9.51 6.93
N HIS A 18 1.36 -9.77 7.83
CA HIS A 18 1.07 -10.30 9.16
C HIS A 18 0.16 -9.37 9.98
N LYS A 19 0.43 -8.05 9.97
CA LYS A 19 -0.38 -7.07 10.73
C LYS A 19 -1.79 -6.93 10.18
N ILE A 20 -1.95 -6.90 8.87
CA ILE A 20 -3.27 -6.85 8.23
C ILE A 20 -4.05 -8.13 8.52
N ALA A 21 -3.41 -9.30 8.46
CA ALA A 21 -4.03 -10.59 8.75
C ALA A 21 -4.51 -10.74 10.21
N GLN A 22 -3.94 -9.99 11.15
CA GLN A 22 -4.38 -9.94 12.55
C GLN A 22 -5.68 -9.16 12.77
N ASN A 23 -6.17 -8.43 11.76
CA ASN A 23 -7.37 -7.58 11.84
C ASN A 23 -8.48 -8.06 10.89
N PRO A 24 -9.07 -9.27 11.12
CA PRO A 24 -10.08 -9.87 10.24
C PRO A 24 -11.37 -9.05 10.16
N ASP A 25 -11.69 -8.32 11.21
CA ASP A 25 -12.90 -7.50 11.27
C ASP A 25 -12.85 -6.30 10.33
N VAL A 26 -11.63 -5.86 9.97
CA VAL A 26 -11.39 -4.73 9.06
C VAL A 26 -11.12 -5.23 7.65
N PHE A 27 -10.22 -6.22 7.50
CA PHE A 27 -9.77 -6.74 6.23
C PHE A 27 -10.33 -8.14 5.99
N THR A 28 -11.34 -8.24 5.12
CA THR A 28 -12.01 -9.51 4.81
C THR A 28 -11.31 -10.32 3.74
N GLU A 29 -10.67 -9.63 2.79
CA GLU A 29 -9.90 -10.24 1.72
C GLU A 29 -8.52 -9.58 1.65
N ILE A 30 -7.48 -10.39 1.62
CA ILE A 30 -6.10 -9.94 1.56
C ILE A 30 -5.45 -10.57 0.33
N VAL A 31 -4.92 -9.74 -0.55
CA VAL A 31 -4.13 -10.17 -1.70
C VAL A 31 -2.70 -9.69 -1.51
N LEU A 32 -1.73 -10.58 -1.70
CA LEU A 32 -0.31 -10.25 -1.66
C LEU A 32 0.30 -10.54 -3.02
N ALA A 33 0.85 -9.53 -3.67
CA ALA A 33 1.40 -9.63 -5.00
C ALA A 33 2.84 -9.10 -5.08
N SER A 34 3.67 -9.76 -5.87
CA SER A 34 5.03 -9.31 -6.18
C SER A 34 5.54 -9.95 -7.48
N ARG A 35 6.71 -9.54 -7.96
CA ARG A 35 7.36 -10.17 -9.13
C ARG A 35 7.72 -11.64 -8.88
N THR A 36 7.97 -12.03 -7.63
CA THR A 36 8.34 -13.38 -7.23
C THR A 36 7.22 -14.01 -6.43
N GLN A 37 6.35 -14.76 -7.09
CA GLN A 37 5.18 -15.39 -6.45
C GLN A 37 5.54 -16.30 -5.28
N SER A 38 6.61 -17.07 -5.39
CA SER A 38 7.06 -17.96 -4.32
C SER A 38 7.35 -17.26 -2.99
N LYS A 39 7.73 -15.97 -3.02
CA LYS A 39 7.88 -15.17 -1.78
C LYS A 39 6.52 -14.82 -1.17
N CYS A 40 5.53 -14.54 -2.02
CA CYS A 40 4.16 -14.29 -1.57
C CYS A 40 3.57 -15.55 -0.93
N ASP A 41 3.77 -16.71 -1.58
CA ASP A 41 3.29 -18.01 -1.10
C ASP A 41 3.91 -18.36 0.25
N ALA A 42 5.22 -18.19 0.41
CA ALA A 42 5.92 -18.43 1.67
C ALA A 42 5.40 -17.54 2.83
N ILE A 43 5.04 -16.29 2.54
CA ILE A 43 4.45 -15.37 3.53
C ILE A 43 3.03 -15.83 3.88
N ALA A 44 2.23 -16.20 2.88
CA ALA A 44 0.86 -16.68 3.06
C ALA A 44 0.83 -17.97 3.89
N ASP A 45 1.73 -18.91 3.59
CA ASP A 45 1.89 -20.17 4.35
C ASP A 45 2.27 -19.92 5.81
N ALA A 46 3.19 -18.98 6.06
CA ALA A 46 3.63 -18.62 7.41
C ALA A 46 2.50 -17.96 8.24
N ILE A 47 1.59 -17.23 7.60
CA ILE A 47 0.42 -16.62 8.24
C ILE A 47 -0.65 -17.70 8.50
N GLY A 48 -0.80 -18.64 7.59
CA GLY A 48 -1.75 -19.75 7.69
C GLY A 48 -3.21 -19.36 7.46
N GLY A 49 -4.09 -20.38 7.56
CA GLY A 49 -5.54 -20.16 7.55
C GLY A 49 -6.16 -19.78 6.21
N ASN A 50 -5.48 -19.94 5.08
CA ASN A 50 -5.94 -19.60 3.72
C ASN A 50 -6.50 -18.17 3.60
N ARG A 51 -5.96 -17.24 4.39
CA ARG A 51 -6.46 -15.88 4.49
C ARG A 51 -5.88 -14.92 3.46
N ILE A 52 -4.77 -15.30 2.83
CA ILE A 52 -4.08 -14.48 1.85
C ILE A 52 -4.12 -15.18 0.51
N VAL A 53 -4.62 -14.48 -0.48
CA VAL A 53 -4.51 -14.87 -1.88
C VAL A 53 -3.21 -14.31 -2.43
N THR A 54 -2.41 -15.14 -3.06
CA THR A 54 -1.14 -14.70 -3.67
C THR A 54 -1.30 -14.52 -5.17
N ASP A 55 -0.58 -13.55 -5.73
CA ASP A 55 -0.56 -13.33 -7.16
C ASP A 55 0.82 -12.79 -7.60
N ARG A 56 1.05 -12.84 -8.91
CA ARG A 56 2.25 -12.29 -9.53
C ARG A 56 1.92 -10.98 -10.23
N VAL A 57 2.79 -9.96 -10.05
CA VAL A 57 2.68 -8.69 -10.75
C VAL A 57 4.06 -8.08 -10.98
N ASP A 58 4.23 -7.47 -12.13
CA ASP A 58 5.35 -6.58 -12.41
C ASP A 58 4.89 -5.13 -12.16
N ALA A 59 5.31 -4.56 -11.03
CA ALA A 59 4.90 -3.22 -10.63
C ALA A 59 5.54 -2.09 -11.47
N ASP A 60 6.44 -2.42 -12.39
CA ASP A 60 6.99 -1.48 -13.36
C ASP A 60 6.04 -1.26 -14.56
N LYS A 61 4.96 -2.07 -14.66
CA LYS A 61 4.00 -2.05 -15.77
C LYS A 61 2.60 -1.69 -15.29
N VAL A 62 2.09 -0.55 -15.75
CA VAL A 62 0.73 -0.09 -15.40
C VAL A 62 -0.33 -1.11 -15.84
N GLU A 63 -0.17 -1.72 -17.01
CA GLU A 63 -1.12 -2.66 -17.58
C GLU A 63 -1.26 -3.92 -16.72
N ASP A 64 -0.14 -4.47 -16.22
CA ASP A 64 -0.14 -5.63 -15.32
C ASP A 64 -0.84 -5.31 -14.00
N LEU A 65 -0.57 -4.12 -13.44
CA LEU A 65 -1.24 -3.62 -12.24
C LEU A 65 -2.73 -3.43 -12.44
N VAL A 66 -3.15 -2.82 -13.55
CA VAL A 66 -4.56 -2.63 -13.90
C VAL A 66 -5.28 -3.96 -14.07
N ALA A 67 -4.64 -4.95 -14.70
CA ALA A 67 -5.19 -6.30 -14.83
C ALA A 67 -5.38 -6.96 -13.45
N LEU A 68 -4.38 -6.84 -12.58
CA LEU A 68 -4.44 -7.34 -11.20
C LEU A 68 -5.56 -6.66 -10.39
N PHE A 69 -5.68 -5.33 -10.47
CA PHE A 69 -6.72 -4.59 -9.75
C PHE A 69 -8.13 -4.93 -10.24
N LYS A 70 -8.32 -5.09 -11.54
CA LYS A 70 -9.60 -5.54 -12.13
C LYS A 70 -9.96 -6.96 -11.70
N LYS A 71 -8.97 -7.85 -11.55
CA LYS A 71 -9.16 -9.24 -11.11
C LYS A 71 -9.62 -9.31 -9.66
N HIS A 72 -8.93 -8.60 -8.77
CA HIS A 72 -9.16 -8.70 -7.32
C HIS A 72 -10.10 -7.63 -6.76
N LYS A 73 -10.28 -6.50 -7.45
CA LYS A 73 -11.14 -5.35 -7.06
C LYS A 73 -10.89 -4.91 -5.61
N PRO A 74 -9.65 -4.51 -5.28
CA PRO A 74 -9.33 -4.05 -3.95
C PRO A 74 -9.95 -2.67 -3.66
N ASP A 75 -10.27 -2.40 -2.40
CA ASP A 75 -10.69 -1.08 -1.93
C ASP A 75 -9.49 -0.16 -1.70
N ILE A 76 -8.34 -0.78 -1.35
CA ILE A 76 -7.09 -0.08 -1.08
C ILE A 76 -5.90 -0.92 -1.53
N VAL A 77 -4.92 -0.23 -2.12
CA VAL A 77 -3.59 -0.76 -2.42
C VAL A 77 -2.61 -0.26 -1.37
N VAL A 78 -1.86 -1.18 -0.77
CA VAL A 78 -0.74 -0.88 0.15
C VAL A 78 0.55 -1.17 -0.59
N ASN A 79 1.25 -0.10 -0.98
CA ASN A 79 2.52 -0.20 -1.67
C ASN A 79 3.68 -0.30 -0.67
N VAL A 80 4.35 -1.43 -0.69
CA VAL A 80 5.60 -1.70 0.06
C VAL A 80 6.66 -2.29 -0.87
N ALA A 81 6.55 -1.95 -2.14
CA ALA A 81 7.50 -2.29 -3.18
C ALA A 81 8.70 -1.31 -3.17
N LEU A 82 9.40 -1.21 -4.27
CA LEU A 82 10.55 -0.31 -4.37
C LEU A 82 10.10 1.12 -4.71
N PRO A 83 10.78 2.15 -4.18
CA PRO A 83 10.35 3.55 -4.30
C PRO A 83 10.11 4.03 -5.73
N TYR A 84 10.88 3.55 -6.71
CA TYR A 84 10.72 3.94 -8.12
C TYR A 84 9.45 3.39 -8.78
N GLN A 85 8.71 2.50 -8.10
CA GLN A 85 7.45 1.92 -8.57
C GLN A 85 6.21 2.70 -8.11
N ASP A 86 6.38 3.69 -7.23
CA ASP A 86 5.27 4.41 -6.61
C ASP A 86 4.35 5.05 -7.65
N LEU A 87 4.91 5.77 -8.63
CA LEU A 87 4.12 6.50 -9.63
C LEU A 87 3.35 5.56 -10.55
N THR A 88 3.95 4.43 -10.93
CA THR A 88 3.32 3.41 -11.76
C THR A 88 2.10 2.80 -11.05
N ILE A 89 2.25 2.54 -9.74
CA ILE A 89 1.16 2.01 -8.92
C ILE A 89 0.07 3.08 -8.71
N MET A 90 0.45 4.36 -8.50
CA MET A 90 -0.51 5.47 -8.39
C MET A 90 -1.32 5.66 -9.67
N ASP A 91 -0.70 5.56 -10.86
CA ASP A 91 -1.41 5.61 -12.14
C ASP A 91 -2.42 4.46 -12.28
N ALA A 92 -2.04 3.25 -11.91
CA ALA A 92 -2.95 2.10 -11.92
C ALA A 92 -4.11 2.28 -10.92
N CYS A 93 -3.86 2.86 -9.73
CA CYS A 93 -4.89 3.18 -8.74
C CYS A 93 -5.91 4.18 -9.31
N LEU A 94 -5.45 5.26 -9.94
CA LEU A 94 -6.32 6.24 -10.59
C LEU A 94 -7.15 5.62 -11.73
N HIS A 95 -6.54 4.72 -12.50
CA HIS A 95 -7.23 4.05 -13.62
C HIS A 95 -8.36 3.14 -13.16
N CYS A 96 -8.19 2.51 -12.00
CA CYS A 96 -9.14 1.53 -11.45
C CYS A 96 -10.05 2.09 -10.36
N GLY A 97 -9.87 3.34 -9.94
CA GLY A 97 -10.67 3.93 -8.86
C GLY A 97 -10.36 3.33 -7.49
N VAL A 98 -9.08 3.06 -7.18
CA VAL A 98 -8.63 2.39 -5.95
C VAL A 98 -7.84 3.36 -5.07
N ASN A 99 -8.07 3.31 -3.76
CA ASN A 99 -7.30 4.11 -2.81
C ASN A 99 -5.85 3.60 -2.71
N TYR A 100 -4.93 4.50 -2.41
CA TYR A 100 -3.50 4.24 -2.37
C TYR A 100 -2.90 4.55 -1.00
N LEU A 101 -2.00 3.69 -0.55
CA LEU A 101 -1.18 3.90 0.66
C LEU A 101 0.23 3.42 0.40
N ASP A 102 1.23 4.22 0.77
CA ASP A 102 2.64 3.84 0.72
C ASP A 102 3.40 4.14 2.00
N THR A 103 4.64 3.67 2.06
CA THR A 103 5.57 3.86 3.17
C THR A 103 6.85 4.57 2.75
N ALA A 104 7.00 4.90 1.47
CA ALA A 104 8.22 5.46 0.89
C ALA A 104 7.95 6.74 0.09
N ASN A 105 9.03 7.43 -0.30
CA ASN A 105 9.00 8.47 -1.32
C ASN A 105 9.39 7.86 -2.64
N TYR A 106 8.81 8.38 -3.72
CA TYR A 106 9.32 8.09 -5.05
C TYR A 106 10.78 8.54 -5.18
N GLU A 107 11.60 7.66 -5.70
CA GLU A 107 12.98 7.93 -6.07
C GLU A 107 13.20 7.46 -7.51
N PRO A 108 13.69 8.33 -8.42
CA PRO A 108 14.11 7.89 -9.74
C PRO A 108 15.21 6.83 -9.66
N LEU A 109 15.22 5.88 -10.61
CA LEU A 109 16.26 4.82 -10.67
C LEU A 109 17.68 5.35 -10.83
N ASP A 110 17.81 6.49 -11.52
CA ASP A 110 19.11 7.01 -11.97
C ASP A 110 19.66 8.12 -11.04
N GLU A 111 18.88 8.60 -10.10
CA GLU A 111 19.25 9.75 -9.28
C GLU A 111 18.66 9.63 -7.87
N ALA A 112 19.52 9.63 -6.84
CA ALA A 112 19.09 9.68 -5.45
C ALA A 112 18.57 11.09 -5.11
N LYS A 113 17.28 11.32 -5.29
CA LYS A 113 16.58 12.57 -4.95
C LYS A 113 15.41 12.32 -4.04
N TYR A 114 15.49 12.82 -2.82
CA TYR A 114 14.37 12.84 -1.87
C TYR A 114 13.46 14.02 -2.16
N GLU A 115 12.61 13.92 -3.17
CA GLU A 115 11.68 14.97 -3.54
C GLU A 115 10.24 14.48 -3.50
N TYR A 116 9.40 15.16 -2.70
CA TYR A 116 7.96 14.87 -2.63
C TYR A 116 7.18 15.36 -3.85
N LYS A 117 7.76 16.20 -4.70
CA LYS A 117 7.08 16.84 -5.82
C LYS A 117 6.41 15.87 -6.79
N TRP A 118 7.02 14.70 -6.99
CA TRP A 118 6.53 13.69 -7.92
C TRP A 118 5.18 13.12 -7.48
N GLN A 119 5.07 12.70 -6.23
CA GLN A 119 3.81 12.19 -5.67
C GLN A 119 2.80 13.34 -5.44
N TRP A 120 3.26 14.55 -5.07
CA TRP A 120 2.40 15.72 -4.94
C TRP A 120 1.72 16.13 -6.26
N ALA A 121 2.35 15.88 -7.41
CA ALA A 121 1.75 16.14 -8.71
C ALA A 121 0.48 15.30 -8.98
N TYR A 122 0.30 14.19 -8.23
CA TYR A 122 -0.90 13.36 -8.33
C TYR A 122 -2.09 13.88 -7.50
N ARG A 123 -1.88 14.87 -6.65
CA ARG A 123 -2.87 15.36 -5.69
C ARG A 123 -4.21 15.67 -6.36
N GLU A 124 -4.20 16.58 -7.32
CA GLU A 124 -5.44 17.02 -7.98
C GLU A 124 -6.16 15.87 -8.67
N ARG A 125 -5.42 14.94 -9.28
CA ARG A 125 -5.99 13.76 -9.95
C ARG A 125 -6.72 12.83 -8.97
N PHE A 126 -6.14 12.59 -7.78
CA PHE A 126 -6.77 11.78 -6.73
C PHE A 126 -7.98 12.51 -6.13
N GLU A 127 -7.89 13.81 -5.87
CA GLU A 127 -9.00 14.63 -5.36
C GLU A 127 -10.18 14.65 -6.34
N GLN A 128 -9.94 14.87 -7.65
CA GLN A 128 -10.97 14.84 -8.69
C GLN A 128 -11.63 13.48 -8.85
N ALA A 129 -10.85 12.39 -8.66
CA ALA A 129 -11.36 11.04 -8.69
C ALA A 129 -12.10 10.63 -7.39
N GLY A 130 -12.12 11.48 -6.36
CA GLY A 130 -12.69 11.16 -5.04
C GLY A 130 -11.92 10.06 -4.30
N LEU A 131 -10.65 9.85 -4.65
CA LEU A 131 -9.78 8.82 -4.09
C LEU A 131 -8.85 9.40 -3.02
N THR A 132 -8.42 8.52 -2.12
CA THR A 132 -7.47 8.85 -1.06
C THR A 132 -6.09 8.29 -1.39
N ALA A 133 -5.07 9.14 -1.31
CA ALA A 133 -3.68 8.71 -1.28
C ALA A 133 -3.08 9.08 0.08
N ILE A 134 -2.59 8.07 0.81
CA ILE A 134 -2.00 8.22 2.14
C ILE A 134 -0.55 7.77 2.08
N ARG A 135 0.32 8.55 2.72
CA ARG A 135 1.69 8.18 2.96
C ARG A 135 1.95 8.01 4.45
N LEU A 136 2.49 6.86 4.82
CA LEU A 136 2.93 6.58 6.18
C LEU A 136 4.42 6.88 6.31
N ARG A 137 4.77 7.85 7.15
CA ARG A 137 6.17 8.12 7.48
C ARG A 137 6.56 7.36 8.75
N ILE A 138 7.49 6.42 8.62
CA ILE A 138 8.13 5.79 9.78
C ILE A 138 9.22 6.75 10.26
N ARG A 139 9.02 7.41 11.40
CA ARG A 139 10.08 8.17 12.07
C ARG A 139 10.94 7.21 12.89
N SER A 140 12.19 7.02 12.49
CA SER A 140 13.23 6.49 13.36
C SER A 140 13.56 7.55 14.41
N GLY A 141 13.29 7.27 15.69
CA GLY A 141 13.74 8.11 16.81
C GLY A 141 12.65 8.68 17.72
N CYS A 142 11.65 7.91 18.11
CA CYS A 142 10.87 8.20 19.29
C CYS A 142 11.33 7.28 20.43
N GLU A 143 12.24 7.77 21.24
CA GLU A 143 12.54 7.16 22.54
C GLU A 143 11.30 7.31 23.42
N ARG A 144 10.67 6.23 23.66
CA ARG A 144 9.59 5.80 24.56
C ARG A 144 8.38 5.27 23.82
N GLY A 145 8.48 4.02 23.37
CA GLY A 145 7.39 3.04 23.49
C GLY A 145 6.04 3.28 22.81
N LEU A 146 5.88 4.32 22.00
CA LEU A 146 4.72 4.49 21.12
C LEU A 146 5.22 4.65 19.69
N TYR A 147 5.00 3.66 18.88
CA TYR A 147 5.07 3.81 17.42
C TYR A 147 3.91 4.69 16.98
N GLY A 148 4.09 6.00 17.08
CA GLY A 148 3.18 6.97 16.50
C GLY A 148 3.29 6.89 14.99
N LEU A 149 2.37 6.21 14.36
CA LEU A 149 2.10 6.35 12.93
C LEU A 149 1.61 7.78 12.69
N CYS A 150 2.51 8.70 12.42
CA CYS A 150 2.15 10.03 11.95
C CYS A 150 1.87 9.91 10.45
N GLY A 151 0.61 9.63 10.11
CA GLY A 151 0.15 9.68 8.73
C GLY A 151 0.06 11.14 8.29
N GLU A 152 0.96 11.59 7.44
CA GLU A 152 0.72 12.79 6.64
C GLU A 152 -0.21 12.39 5.51
N THR A 153 -1.46 12.85 5.59
CA THR A 153 -2.39 12.70 4.45
C THR A 153 -1.88 13.57 3.32
N LEU A 154 -1.55 12.94 2.22
CA LEU A 154 -1.27 13.71 1.03
C LEU A 154 -2.53 14.49 0.59
N PHE A 155 -3.77 13.98 0.84
CA PHE A 155 -4.95 14.51 0.17
C PHE A 155 -6.29 14.58 0.90
N GLN A 156 -6.47 14.09 2.13
CA GLN A 156 -7.72 14.38 2.88
C GLN A 156 -7.59 14.16 4.40
N ARG A 157 -7.90 15.20 5.19
CA ARG A 157 -7.86 15.15 6.68
C ARG A 157 -8.90 14.20 7.29
N ASP A 158 -10.03 13.99 6.64
CA ASP A 158 -11.18 13.28 7.22
C ASP A 158 -11.11 11.76 7.14
N ALA A 159 -10.39 11.20 6.18
CA ALA A 159 -10.23 9.74 6.04
C ALA A 159 -9.29 9.15 7.12
N ILE A 160 -8.25 9.89 7.53
CA ILE A 160 -7.29 9.44 8.56
C ILE A 160 -7.94 9.32 9.93
N SER A 161 -8.85 10.21 10.28
CA SER A 161 -9.50 10.18 11.60
C SER A 161 -10.36 8.93 11.82
N ARG A 162 -10.83 8.31 10.74
CA ARG A 162 -11.54 7.02 10.81
C ARG A 162 -10.60 5.83 10.90
N TYR A 163 -9.49 5.84 10.16
CA TYR A 163 -8.50 4.74 10.17
C TYR A 163 -7.67 4.70 11.46
N CYS A 164 -7.21 5.86 11.96
CA CYS A 164 -6.45 5.93 13.22
C CYS A 164 -7.30 5.62 14.46
N ARG A 165 -8.60 5.92 14.46
CA ARG A 165 -9.49 5.57 15.58
C ARG A 165 -9.72 4.07 15.75
N LEU A 166 -9.49 3.26 14.73
CA LEU A 166 -9.61 1.80 14.81
C LEU A 166 -8.35 1.13 15.38
N GLN A 167 -7.22 1.82 15.43
CA GLN A 167 -5.96 1.26 15.96
C GLN A 167 -5.63 1.68 17.40
N CYS A 168 -6.41 2.57 18.01
CA CYS A 168 -6.23 3.04 19.39
C CYS A 168 -7.24 2.44 20.38
N ARG A 169 -7.80 1.26 20.07
CA ARG A 169 -8.61 0.47 21.02
C ARG A 169 -7.95 -0.84 21.33
#